data_d7147a7d984397659b4c2aff0e0c3c39
#
_entry.id   d7147a7d984397659b4c2aff0e0c3c39
#
_cell.length_a   1.000
_cell.length_b   1.000
_cell.length_c   1.000
_cell.angle_alpha   90.00
_cell.angle_beta   90.00
_cell.angle_gamma   90.00
#
_symmetry.space_group_name_H-M   'P 1'
#
loop_
_entity.id
_entity.type
_entity.pdbx_description
1 polymer ?
#
loop_
_entity_poly.entity_id
_entity_poly.type
_entity_poly.pdbx_seq_one_letter_code
_entity_poly.pdbx_strand_id
1 'polypeptide(L)'
;MENFEIYRKALALEPLEVEKAMQIYRTAPLAELMLVADTLRRKQVPDPQVVTWQIDRNVNITNVCISGCKFCNFHCKPHQTDRAYITTIEEYDRKIRETLALGGDQLLLQGGLHPKLGIDFYEELFRELKHRFPTLRLHALGAPEVAHIARISRLDYETTLKRLMAAGLDSLPGAGAEILDNGVRKAIS
;
A
#
# COMPACT_ATOMS: atom_id res chain seq x y z
N MET A 1 27.06 -5.29 -26.74
CA MET A 1 28.10 -4.62 -25.92
C MET A 1 27.59 -3.33 -25.27
N GLU A 2 26.61 -2.68 -25.83
CA GLU A 2 26.14 -1.35 -25.41
C GLU A 2 25.56 -1.30 -23.97
N ASN A 3 24.89 -2.37 -23.51
CA ASN A 3 24.31 -2.44 -22.17
C ASN A 3 25.25 -3.02 -21.09
N PHE A 4 26.40 -3.57 -21.48
CA PHE A 4 27.29 -4.27 -20.56
C PHE A 4 27.77 -3.41 -19.39
N GLU A 5 28.19 -2.17 -19.66
CA GLU A 5 28.66 -1.26 -18.61
C GLU A 5 27.54 -0.87 -17.64
N ILE A 6 26.28 -0.78 -18.11
CA ILE A 6 25.13 -0.49 -17.27
C ILE A 6 24.85 -1.69 -16.35
N TYR A 7 24.90 -2.91 -16.89
CA TYR A 7 24.75 -4.13 -16.10
C TYR A 7 25.86 -4.28 -15.05
N ARG A 8 27.11 -3.96 -15.42
CA ARG A 8 28.24 -3.99 -14.48
C ARG A 8 28.03 -3.04 -13.30
N LYS A 9 27.60 -1.80 -13.56
CA LYS A 9 27.25 -0.84 -12.52
C LYS A 9 26.09 -1.37 -11.63
N ALA A 10 25.02 -1.85 -12.24
CA ALA A 10 23.90 -2.43 -11.51
C ALA A 10 24.35 -3.59 -10.61
N LEU A 11 25.15 -4.52 -11.13
CA LEU A 11 25.68 -5.66 -10.36
C LEU A 11 26.65 -5.25 -9.25
N ALA A 12 27.26 -4.06 -9.36
CA ALA A 12 28.06 -3.44 -8.30
C ALA A 12 27.19 -2.68 -7.27
N LEU A 13 25.87 -2.67 -7.43
CA LEU A 13 24.91 -1.91 -6.61
C LEU A 13 25.13 -0.39 -6.71
N GLU A 14 25.70 0.07 -7.80
CA GLU A 14 25.86 1.50 -8.08
C GLU A 14 24.53 2.06 -8.64
N PRO A 15 24.10 3.26 -8.21
CA PRO A 15 22.92 3.90 -8.79
C PRO A 15 23.08 4.12 -10.30
N LEU A 16 21.98 3.91 -11.03
CA LEU A 16 21.93 4.19 -12.46
C LEU A 16 21.31 5.57 -12.70
N GLU A 17 21.94 6.33 -13.60
CA GLU A 17 21.33 7.58 -14.10
C GLU A 17 20.07 7.25 -14.93
N VAL A 18 19.14 8.21 -14.98
CA VAL A 18 17.85 8.04 -15.68
C VAL A 18 18.06 7.68 -17.15
N GLU A 19 19.01 8.31 -17.82
CA GLU A 19 19.32 8.05 -19.23
C GLU A 19 19.78 6.62 -19.45
N LYS A 20 20.56 6.05 -18.53
CA LYS A 20 21.03 4.67 -18.59
C LYS A 20 19.90 3.67 -18.30
N ALA A 21 19.04 3.97 -17.33
CA ALA A 21 17.84 3.20 -17.06
C ALA A 21 16.90 3.20 -18.29
N MET A 22 16.69 4.34 -18.93
CA MET A 22 15.90 4.45 -20.16
C MET A 22 16.53 3.73 -21.34
N GLN A 23 17.87 3.71 -21.43
CA GLN A 23 18.57 2.94 -22.46
C GLN A 23 18.25 1.46 -22.32
N ILE A 24 18.47 0.83 -21.16
CA ILE A 24 18.18 -0.59 -20.96
C ILE A 24 16.68 -0.91 -21.09
N TYR A 25 15.80 -0.02 -20.64
CA TYR A 25 14.35 -0.18 -20.82
C TYR A 25 13.97 -0.34 -22.31
N ARG A 26 14.63 0.42 -23.21
CA ARG A 26 14.33 0.43 -24.64
C ARG A 26 15.07 -0.64 -25.44
N THR A 27 16.26 -1.04 -25.02
CA THR A 27 17.19 -1.81 -25.86
C THR A 27 17.63 -3.14 -25.27
N ALA A 28 17.43 -3.37 -23.98
CA ALA A 28 17.93 -4.59 -23.35
C ALA A 28 17.06 -5.81 -23.69
N PRO A 29 17.66 -6.92 -24.09
CA PRO A 29 16.96 -8.19 -24.21
C PRO A 29 16.41 -8.63 -22.85
N LEU A 30 15.16 -9.12 -22.83
CA LEU A 30 14.51 -9.56 -21.58
C LEU A 30 15.33 -10.60 -20.81
N ALA A 31 15.94 -11.55 -21.53
CA ALA A 31 16.77 -12.59 -20.91
C ALA A 31 17.98 -12.04 -20.15
N GLU A 32 18.60 -10.98 -20.66
CA GLU A 32 19.71 -10.30 -19.99
C GLU A 32 19.22 -9.57 -18.72
N LEU A 33 18.09 -8.87 -18.83
CA LEU A 33 17.47 -8.20 -17.66
C LEU A 33 17.10 -9.21 -16.57
N MET A 34 16.52 -10.35 -16.93
CA MET A 34 16.19 -11.42 -15.99
C MET A 34 17.45 -11.97 -15.30
N LEU A 35 18.53 -12.21 -16.03
CA LEU A 35 19.79 -12.70 -15.47
C LEU A 35 20.41 -11.70 -14.50
N VAL A 36 20.44 -10.41 -14.88
CA VAL A 36 20.98 -9.35 -14.03
C VAL A 36 20.11 -9.17 -12.78
N ALA A 37 18.80 -9.16 -12.93
CA ALA A 37 17.85 -9.01 -11.81
C ALA A 37 17.95 -10.20 -10.82
N ASP A 38 18.01 -11.45 -11.31
CA ASP A 38 18.18 -12.62 -10.44
C ASP A 38 19.54 -12.59 -9.72
N THR A 39 20.60 -12.19 -10.42
CA THR A 39 21.93 -12.04 -9.81
C THR A 39 21.92 -10.97 -8.71
N LEU A 40 21.28 -9.84 -8.93
CA LEU A 40 21.10 -8.79 -7.93
C LEU A 40 20.29 -9.29 -6.73
N ARG A 41 19.15 -9.97 -6.99
CA ARG A 41 18.33 -10.57 -5.93
C ARG A 41 19.18 -11.49 -5.04
N ARG A 42 19.97 -12.38 -5.64
CA ARG A 42 20.84 -13.32 -4.90
C ARG A 42 21.91 -12.63 -4.05
N LYS A 43 22.36 -11.44 -4.45
CA LYS A 43 23.30 -10.63 -3.65
C LYS A 43 22.61 -9.90 -2.50
N GLN A 44 21.34 -9.53 -2.67
CA GLN A 44 20.62 -8.68 -1.73
C GLN A 44 19.86 -9.45 -0.62
N VAL A 45 19.49 -10.70 -0.88
CA VAL A 45 18.76 -11.50 0.11
C VAL A 45 19.72 -12.33 0.96
N PRO A 46 19.44 -12.49 2.27
CA PRO A 46 20.31 -13.25 3.18
C PRO A 46 20.48 -14.72 2.76
N ASP A 47 19.40 -15.33 2.30
CA ASP A 47 19.40 -16.69 1.75
C ASP A 47 18.69 -16.71 0.39
N PRO A 48 19.44 -16.85 -0.72
CA PRO A 48 18.86 -16.85 -2.07
C PRO A 48 17.99 -18.08 -2.38
N GLN A 49 18.01 -19.12 -1.55
CA GLN A 49 17.13 -20.28 -1.70
C GLN A 49 15.74 -20.03 -1.12
N VAL A 50 15.60 -19.04 -0.23
CA VAL A 50 14.32 -18.71 0.41
C VAL A 50 13.55 -17.71 -0.44
N VAL A 51 12.30 -18.03 -0.74
CA VAL A 51 11.31 -17.13 -1.31
C VAL A 51 10.22 -16.91 -0.26
N THR A 52 10.12 -15.68 0.23
CA THR A 52 9.06 -15.29 1.17
C THR A 52 7.79 -14.92 0.43
N TRP A 53 6.65 -15.20 1.03
CA TRP A 53 5.33 -14.88 0.52
C TRP A 53 4.38 -14.59 1.68
N GLN A 54 3.28 -13.89 1.39
CA GLN A 54 2.27 -13.50 2.36
C GLN A 54 0.89 -13.85 1.81
N ILE A 55 0.03 -14.46 2.63
CA ILE A 55 -1.40 -14.50 2.37
C ILE A 55 -2.02 -13.37 3.18
N ASP A 56 -2.54 -12.37 2.51
CA ASP A 56 -3.34 -11.33 3.13
C ASP A 56 -4.71 -11.20 2.47
N ARG A 57 -5.57 -10.43 3.08
CA ARG A 57 -6.88 -10.10 2.53
C ARG A 57 -7.04 -8.60 2.41
N ASN A 58 -7.27 -8.13 1.20
CA ASN A 58 -7.68 -6.75 0.99
C ASN A 58 -9.13 -6.56 1.48
N VAL A 59 -9.33 -5.62 2.39
CA VAL A 59 -10.65 -5.17 2.83
C VAL A 59 -10.67 -3.65 2.81
N ASN A 60 -11.52 -3.11 1.95
CA ASN A 60 -11.66 -1.65 1.88
C ASN A 60 -12.55 -1.15 3.01
N ILE A 61 -12.06 -0.19 3.78
CA ILE A 61 -12.77 0.38 4.92
C ILE A 61 -14.04 1.10 4.45
N THR A 62 -13.91 1.89 3.39
CA THR A 62 -15.02 2.59 2.75
C THR A 62 -14.67 2.90 1.29
N ASN A 63 -15.67 2.99 0.42
CA ASN A 63 -15.49 3.50 -0.93
C ASN A 63 -15.80 5.01 -1.04
N VAL A 64 -16.29 5.64 0.01
CA VAL A 64 -16.58 7.08 0.00
C VAL A 64 -15.27 7.87 0.03
N CYS A 65 -15.05 8.70 -0.99
CA CYS A 65 -13.81 9.45 -1.13
C CYS A 65 -14.05 10.88 -1.64
N ILE A 66 -13.45 11.86 -0.98
CA ILE A 66 -13.47 13.26 -1.41
C ILE A 66 -12.44 13.55 -2.52
N SER A 67 -11.47 12.66 -2.72
CA SER A 67 -10.52 12.78 -3.82
C SER A 67 -11.22 12.62 -5.17
N GLY A 68 -10.60 13.09 -6.20
CA GLY A 68 -11.16 13.07 -7.55
C GLY A 68 -10.32 12.28 -8.55
N CYS A 69 -9.48 11.35 -8.07
CA CYS A 69 -8.55 10.60 -8.91
C CYS A 69 -9.26 9.94 -10.09
N LYS A 70 -8.90 10.32 -11.30
CA LYS A 70 -9.59 9.90 -12.52
C LYS A 70 -9.37 8.43 -12.87
N PHE A 71 -8.28 7.85 -12.38
CA PHE A 71 -7.94 6.43 -12.55
C PHE A 71 -8.64 5.51 -11.53
N CYS A 72 -9.17 6.06 -10.43
CA CYS A 72 -9.77 5.26 -9.37
C CYS A 72 -11.24 4.94 -9.67
N ASN A 73 -11.50 3.75 -10.17
CA ASN A 73 -12.86 3.27 -10.42
C ASN A 73 -13.58 2.74 -9.17
N PHE A 74 -12.88 2.67 -8.06
CA PHE A 74 -13.38 2.16 -6.80
C PHE A 74 -14.22 3.18 -6.02
N HIS A 75 -13.83 4.45 -6.05
CA HIS A 75 -14.43 5.49 -5.21
C HIS A 75 -15.85 5.88 -5.62
N CYS A 76 -16.65 6.28 -4.63
CA CYS A 76 -17.86 7.06 -4.84
C CYS A 76 -17.78 8.40 -4.12
N LYS A 77 -18.51 9.39 -4.63
CA LYS A 77 -18.59 10.71 -3.99
C LYS A 77 -19.52 10.65 -2.77
N PRO A 78 -19.32 11.52 -1.75
CA PRO A 78 -20.12 11.50 -0.52
C PRO A 78 -21.64 11.66 -0.71
N HIS A 79 -22.07 12.21 -1.84
CA HIS A 79 -23.50 12.37 -2.18
C HIS A 79 -24.11 11.14 -2.90
N GLN A 80 -23.30 10.18 -3.30
CA GLN A 80 -23.74 8.96 -4.01
C GLN A 80 -24.09 7.86 -2.98
N THR A 81 -25.12 8.10 -2.19
CA THR A 81 -25.49 7.26 -1.04
C THR A 81 -25.99 5.87 -1.41
N ASP A 82 -26.46 5.67 -2.64
CA ASP A 82 -26.87 4.38 -3.19
C ASP A 82 -25.71 3.40 -3.38
N ARG A 83 -24.48 3.90 -3.53
CA ARG A 83 -23.26 3.12 -3.73
C ARG A 83 -22.30 3.17 -2.55
N ALA A 84 -22.52 4.12 -1.64
CA ALA A 84 -21.63 4.38 -0.51
C ALA A 84 -21.74 3.25 0.52
N TYR A 85 -20.57 2.83 1.04
CA TYR A 85 -20.53 1.92 2.17
C TYR A 85 -19.39 2.24 3.12
N ILE A 86 -19.55 1.81 4.35
CA ILE A 86 -18.51 1.59 5.34
C ILE A 86 -18.58 0.13 5.70
N THR A 87 -17.47 -0.60 5.62
CA THR A 87 -17.43 -2.05 5.90
C THR A 87 -17.81 -2.31 7.35
N THR A 88 -18.75 -3.20 7.57
CA THR A 88 -19.27 -3.53 8.91
C THR A 88 -18.34 -4.50 9.64
N ILE A 89 -18.48 -4.58 10.95
CA ILE A 89 -17.66 -5.49 11.76
C ILE A 89 -17.94 -6.96 11.43
N GLU A 90 -19.19 -7.30 11.06
CA GLU A 90 -19.58 -8.65 10.63
C GLU A 90 -18.89 -9.03 9.31
N GLU A 91 -18.76 -8.09 8.39
CA GLU A 91 -18.07 -8.30 7.12
C GLU A 91 -16.55 -8.46 7.34
N TYR A 92 -15.96 -7.71 8.27
CA TYR A 92 -14.56 -7.93 8.69
C TYR A 92 -14.41 -9.32 9.30
N ASP A 93 -15.25 -9.72 10.25
CA ASP A 93 -15.19 -11.01 10.92
C ASP A 93 -15.22 -12.17 9.91
N ARG A 94 -16.18 -12.13 8.97
CA ARG A 94 -16.30 -13.12 7.89
C ARG A 94 -14.99 -13.21 7.05
N LYS A 95 -14.51 -12.08 6.56
CA LYS A 95 -13.31 -12.03 5.71
C LYS A 95 -12.05 -12.48 6.46
N ILE A 96 -11.91 -12.09 7.73
CA ILE A 96 -10.78 -12.51 8.56
C ILE A 96 -10.80 -14.01 8.77
N ARG A 97 -11.95 -14.61 9.12
CA ARG A 97 -12.04 -16.06 9.29
C ARG A 97 -11.73 -16.83 8.01
N GLU A 98 -12.18 -16.35 6.86
CA GLU A 98 -11.81 -16.92 5.56
C GLU A 98 -10.29 -16.86 5.34
N THR A 99 -9.64 -15.73 5.68
CA THR A 99 -8.20 -15.53 5.55
C THR A 99 -7.40 -16.46 6.47
N LEU A 100 -7.79 -16.54 7.74
CA LEU A 100 -7.15 -17.42 8.73
C LEU A 100 -7.30 -18.90 8.33
N ALA A 101 -8.45 -19.31 7.79
CA ALA A 101 -8.68 -20.68 7.31
C ALA A 101 -7.77 -21.06 6.13
N LEU A 102 -7.28 -20.08 5.37
CA LEU A 102 -6.30 -20.27 4.29
C LEU A 102 -4.84 -20.12 4.77
N GLY A 103 -4.62 -19.95 6.07
CA GLY A 103 -3.28 -19.74 6.65
C GLY A 103 -2.74 -18.33 6.52
N GLY A 104 -3.58 -17.35 6.16
CA GLY A 104 -3.22 -15.93 6.18
C GLY A 104 -3.24 -15.37 7.60
N ASP A 105 -2.50 -14.30 7.84
CA ASP A 105 -2.37 -13.66 9.15
C ASP A 105 -2.43 -12.12 9.10
N GLN A 106 -2.79 -11.57 7.94
CA GLN A 106 -2.76 -10.13 7.69
C GLN A 106 -4.00 -9.63 6.96
N LEU A 107 -4.47 -8.43 7.31
CA LEU A 107 -5.36 -7.64 6.47
C LEU A 107 -4.62 -6.49 5.82
N LEU A 108 -4.88 -6.27 4.54
CA LEU A 108 -4.57 -5.02 3.84
C LEU A 108 -5.80 -4.12 3.88
N LEU A 109 -5.76 -3.09 4.72
CA LEU A 109 -6.87 -2.17 4.97
C LEU A 109 -6.60 -0.81 4.34
N GLN A 110 -7.26 -0.52 3.25
CA GLN A 110 -7.23 0.77 2.57
C GLN A 110 -8.65 1.24 2.29
N GLY A 111 -8.83 2.44 1.80
CA GLY A 111 -10.16 2.91 1.45
C GLY A 111 -10.18 4.33 0.90
N GLY A 112 -11.38 4.87 0.79
CA GLY A 112 -11.58 6.24 0.37
C GLY A 112 -11.30 7.24 1.49
N LEU A 113 -10.95 8.47 1.13
CA LEU A 113 -10.81 9.61 2.04
C LEU A 113 -12.21 10.10 2.46
N HIS A 114 -12.80 9.42 3.44
CA HIS A 114 -14.14 9.71 3.89
C HIS A 114 -14.20 11.02 4.69
N PRO A 115 -15.12 11.96 4.40
CA PRO A 115 -15.09 13.31 5.00
C PRO A 115 -15.38 13.36 6.49
N LYS A 116 -15.92 12.29 7.10
CA LYS A 116 -16.36 12.26 8.49
C LYS A 116 -15.70 11.20 9.36
N LEU A 117 -14.89 10.27 8.77
CA LEU A 117 -14.20 9.23 9.55
C LEU A 117 -12.87 9.78 10.06
N GLY A 118 -12.88 10.35 11.25
CA GLY A 118 -11.70 10.86 11.94
C GLY A 118 -10.96 9.77 12.71
N ILE A 119 -9.96 10.17 13.47
CA ILE A 119 -9.05 9.27 14.20
C ILE A 119 -9.79 8.31 15.13
N ASP A 120 -10.84 8.77 15.82
CA ASP A 120 -11.58 7.97 16.79
C ASP A 120 -12.24 6.75 16.14
N PHE A 121 -12.76 6.89 14.91
CA PHE A 121 -13.29 5.78 14.13
C PHE A 121 -12.24 4.70 13.85
N TYR A 122 -11.05 5.11 13.42
CA TYR A 122 -9.97 4.17 13.09
C TYR A 122 -9.41 3.50 14.34
N GLU A 123 -9.30 4.22 15.45
CA GLU A 123 -8.90 3.64 16.71
C GLU A 123 -9.90 2.58 17.21
N GLU A 124 -11.19 2.89 17.16
CA GLU A 124 -12.23 1.95 17.55
C GLU A 124 -12.19 0.70 16.67
N LEU A 125 -12.14 0.89 15.35
CA LEU A 125 -12.03 -0.22 14.40
C LEU A 125 -10.82 -1.11 14.69
N PHE A 126 -9.63 -0.52 14.84
CA PHE A 126 -8.39 -1.30 15.03
C PHE A 126 -8.39 -2.02 16.38
N ARG A 127 -8.83 -1.36 17.46
CA ARG A 127 -8.98 -2.02 18.77
C ARG A 127 -9.96 -3.18 18.72
N GLU A 128 -11.10 -3.02 18.05
CA GLU A 128 -12.10 -4.08 17.91
C GLU A 128 -11.55 -5.26 17.11
N LEU A 129 -10.87 -5.02 15.99
CA LEU A 129 -10.23 -6.07 15.20
C LEU A 129 -9.15 -6.81 15.99
N LYS A 130 -8.29 -6.08 16.71
CA LYS A 130 -7.26 -6.68 17.58
C LYS A 130 -7.84 -7.43 18.78
N HIS A 131 -8.94 -6.95 19.34
CA HIS A 131 -9.66 -7.65 20.42
C HIS A 131 -10.20 -9.00 19.95
N ARG A 132 -10.83 -9.04 18.79
CA ARG A 132 -11.39 -10.27 18.20
C ARG A 132 -10.32 -11.22 17.65
N PHE A 133 -9.26 -10.66 17.09
CA PHE A 133 -8.20 -11.39 16.39
C PHE A 133 -6.81 -10.87 16.81
N PRO A 134 -6.33 -11.22 18.01
CA PRO A 134 -5.11 -10.61 18.58
C PRO A 134 -3.83 -10.83 17.78
N THR A 135 -3.74 -11.93 17.03
CA THR A 135 -2.56 -12.27 16.21
C THR A 135 -2.61 -11.71 14.79
N LEU A 136 -3.78 -11.20 14.38
CA LEU A 136 -3.96 -10.63 13.05
C LEU A 136 -3.15 -9.35 12.89
N ARG A 137 -2.41 -9.23 11.80
CA ARG A 137 -1.66 -8.02 11.46
C ARG A 137 -2.55 -7.05 10.69
N LEU A 138 -2.57 -5.80 11.14
CA LEU A 138 -3.25 -4.70 10.46
C LEU A 138 -2.23 -3.91 9.65
N HIS A 139 -2.13 -4.25 8.36
CA HIS A 139 -1.36 -3.53 7.36
C HIS A 139 -2.30 -2.52 6.70
N ALA A 140 -2.35 -1.30 7.23
CA ALA A 140 -3.48 -0.41 6.98
C ALA A 140 -3.05 1.00 6.65
N LEU A 141 -3.87 1.68 5.88
CA LEU A 141 -3.78 3.08 5.52
C LEU A 141 -2.54 3.42 4.68
N GLY A 142 -2.70 4.28 3.71
CA GLY A 142 -1.61 4.90 2.99
C GLY A 142 -1.30 6.30 3.52
N ALA A 143 -0.24 6.91 3.05
CA ALA A 143 0.14 8.28 3.42
C ALA A 143 -0.99 9.31 3.17
N PRO A 144 -1.75 9.26 2.05
CA PRO A 144 -2.89 10.15 1.84
C PRO A 144 -4.01 9.99 2.89
N GLU A 145 -4.27 8.75 3.32
CA GLU A 145 -5.28 8.44 4.33
C GLU A 145 -4.85 8.97 5.70
N VAL A 146 -3.61 8.73 6.11
CA VAL A 146 -3.04 9.28 7.36
C VAL A 146 -3.10 10.80 7.36
N ALA A 147 -2.70 11.44 6.25
CA ALA A 147 -2.75 12.90 6.12
C ALA A 147 -4.19 13.43 6.18
N HIS A 148 -5.15 12.72 5.60
CA HIS A 148 -6.57 13.08 5.65
C HIS A 148 -7.12 12.95 7.07
N ILE A 149 -6.86 11.82 7.75
CA ILE A 149 -7.28 11.58 9.14
C ILE A 149 -6.72 12.66 10.07
N ALA A 150 -5.43 12.95 9.98
CA ALA A 150 -4.77 14.01 10.74
C ALA A 150 -5.48 15.36 10.56
N ARG A 151 -5.72 15.73 9.30
CA ARG A 151 -6.37 17.00 8.95
C ARG A 151 -7.77 17.14 9.53
N ILE A 152 -8.64 16.12 9.33
CA ILE A 152 -10.04 16.23 9.81
C ILE A 152 -10.16 16.09 11.32
N SER A 153 -9.19 15.41 11.96
CA SER A 153 -9.10 15.26 13.41
C SER A 153 -8.35 16.40 14.09
N ARG A 154 -7.79 17.35 13.31
CA ARG A 154 -6.99 18.49 13.79
C ARG A 154 -5.78 18.05 14.63
N LEU A 155 -5.08 17.01 14.18
CA LEU A 155 -3.89 16.46 14.78
C LEU A 155 -2.70 16.64 13.85
N ASP A 156 -1.48 16.62 14.40
CA ASP A 156 -0.27 16.45 13.63
C ASP A 156 -0.08 14.98 13.22
N TYR A 157 0.85 14.73 12.29
CA TYR A 157 1.10 13.38 11.78
C TYR A 157 1.68 12.45 12.83
N GLU A 158 2.55 12.94 13.70
CA GLU A 158 3.19 12.15 14.75
C GLU A 158 2.15 11.64 15.75
N THR A 159 1.31 12.53 16.25
CA THR A 159 0.21 12.18 17.15
C THR A 159 -0.76 11.22 16.49
N THR A 160 -1.13 11.45 15.23
CA THR A 160 -2.03 10.57 14.48
C THR A 160 -1.45 9.15 14.39
N LEU A 161 -0.18 9.02 13.97
CA LEU A 161 0.48 7.71 13.86
C LEU A 161 0.61 7.02 15.22
N LYS A 162 1.02 7.74 16.27
CA LYS A 162 1.12 7.18 17.63
C LYS A 162 -0.22 6.63 18.13
N ARG A 163 -1.31 7.36 17.89
CA ARG A 163 -2.67 6.92 18.26
C ARG A 163 -3.08 5.67 17.48
N LEU A 164 -2.89 5.65 16.17
CA LEU A 164 -3.20 4.48 15.33
C LEU A 164 -2.38 3.25 15.74
N MET A 165 -1.08 3.42 16.02
CA MET A 165 -0.22 2.34 16.50
C MET A 165 -0.68 1.82 17.87
N ALA A 166 -1.03 2.70 18.79
CA ALA A 166 -1.58 2.33 20.10
C ALA A 166 -2.93 1.59 19.98
N ALA A 167 -3.68 1.83 18.91
CA ALA A 167 -4.92 1.13 18.60
C ALA A 167 -4.72 -0.21 17.90
N GLY A 168 -3.51 -0.52 17.42
CA GLY A 168 -3.20 -1.82 16.80
C GLY A 168 -2.74 -1.77 15.34
N LEU A 169 -2.44 -0.60 14.79
CA LEU A 169 -1.81 -0.50 13.47
C LEU A 169 -0.40 -1.12 13.53
N ASP A 170 -0.14 -2.15 12.73
CA ASP A 170 1.16 -2.84 12.69
C ASP A 170 2.09 -2.26 11.62
N SER A 171 1.56 -1.88 10.46
CA SER A 171 2.35 -1.33 9.37
C SER A 171 1.49 -0.58 8.35
N LEU A 172 2.15 0.22 7.52
CA LEU A 172 1.54 1.00 6.44
C LEU A 172 1.94 0.40 5.08
N PRO A 173 0.98 0.06 4.20
CA PRO A 173 1.28 -0.43 2.86
C PRO A 173 1.91 0.64 1.95
N GLY A 174 1.73 1.90 2.32
CA GLY A 174 2.02 3.01 1.43
C GLY A 174 0.92 3.23 0.39
N ALA A 175 1.12 4.22 -0.45
CA ALA A 175 0.25 4.49 -1.60
C ALA A 175 1.10 4.78 -2.82
N GLY A 176 0.71 4.23 -3.96
CA GLY A 176 1.36 4.50 -5.23
C GLY A 176 1.25 5.97 -5.62
N ALA A 177 2.32 6.51 -6.18
CA ALA A 177 2.27 7.83 -6.80
C ALA A 177 1.61 7.79 -8.18
N GLU A 178 1.36 6.59 -8.73
CA GLU A 178 0.91 6.26 -10.08
C GLU A 178 1.92 6.72 -11.14
N ILE A 179 2.33 7.97 -11.06
CA ILE A 179 3.38 8.55 -11.89
C ILE A 179 4.11 9.66 -11.12
N LEU A 180 5.42 9.81 -11.34
CA LEU A 180 6.25 10.80 -10.63
C LEU A 180 6.34 12.16 -11.33
N ASP A 181 5.74 12.32 -12.50
CA ASP A 181 5.64 13.62 -13.18
C ASP A 181 4.50 14.47 -12.60
N ASN A 182 4.83 15.67 -12.11
CA ASN A 182 3.86 16.56 -11.48
C ASN A 182 2.78 17.08 -12.43
N GLY A 183 3.10 17.26 -13.71
CA GLY A 183 2.14 17.70 -14.74
C GLY A 183 1.08 16.65 -14.97
N VAL A 184 1.51 15.40 -15.17
CA VAL A 184 0.61 14.25 -15.35
C VAL A 184 -0.21 13.99 -14.09
N ARG A 185 0.42 14.01 -12.91
CA ARG A 185 -0.29 13.81 -11.63
C ARG A 185 -1.44 14.81 -11.44
N LYS A 186 -1.21 16.09 -11.67
CA LYS A 186 -2.26 17.12 -11.63
C LYS A 186 -3.41 16.88 -12.61
N ALA A 187 -3.16 16.17 -13.68
CA ALA A 187 -4.19 15.84 -14.66
C ALA A 187 -5.06 14.64 -14.25
N ILE A 188 -4.56 13.74 -13.39
CA ILE A 188 -5.22 12.47 -13.03
C ILE A 188 -5.67 12.38 -11.56
N SER A 189 -5.17 13.26 -10.67
CA SER A 189 -5.49 13.26 -9.22
C SER A 189 -5.75 14.67 -8.67
#